data_462e33059138ad1170eb0f366a619a74
#
_entry.id   462e33059138ad1170eb0f366a619a74
#
_cell.length_a   1.000
_cell.length_b   1.000
_cell.length_c   1.000
_cell.angle_alpha   90.00
_cell.angle_beta   90.00
_cell.angle_gamma   90.00
#
_symmetry.space_group_name_H-M   'P 1'
#
loop_
_entity.id
_entity.type
_entity.pdbx_description
1 polymer ?
#
loop_
_entity_poly.entity_id
_entity_poly.type
_entity_poly.pdbx_seq_one_letter_code
_entity_poly.pdbx_strand_id
1 'polypeptide(L)'
;MDEILGTKGSVDSLEREWYKTRPGPLLEGFPEYVANEGKAVEIRLYEIGIVPGLLQTPAYARCLADSNVRRGTITPGRADRRVRFLAERQAALVRERPPMMLMVLDESCVRRRVGGPAIMAEQLDRLLEVAASPNTMVQIAPYEMGEHRALDLPLNLLTMPDMTVLAYAESQIRGHMERNTDSVLALLKNYHQVQAEALSQAATVAMIREVRKAFS
;
A
#
# COMPACT_ATOMS: atom_id res chain seq x y z
N MET A 1 5.46 35.66 -4.69
CA MET A 1 4.92 34.60 -5.58
C MET A 1 6.03 33.55 -5.82
N ASP A 2 6.61 33.00 -4.71
CA ASP A 2 7.76 32.07 -4.77
C ASP A 2 7.84 31.19 -3.52
N GLU A 3 6.76 30.46 -3.19
CA GLU A 3 6.79 29.52 -2.04
C GLU A 3 6.16 28.15 -2.32
N ILE A 4 5.97 27.77 -3.60
CA ILE A 4 5.37 26.46 -3.99
C ILE A 4 6.44 25.45 -4.47
N LEU A 5 7.72 25.79 -4.42
CA LEU A 5 8.81 24.93 -4.94
C LEU A 5 9.48 24.02 -3.88
N GLY A 6 9.06 24.07 -2.61
CA GLY A 6 9.73 23.33 -1.53
C GLY A 6 9.50 21.82 -1.48
N THR A 7 8.41 21.32 -2.07
CA THR A 7 8.03 19.91 -1.94
C THR A 7 8.56 18.98 -3.05
N LYS A 8 8.81 19.51 -4.23
CA LYS A 8 9.37 18.71 -5.34
C LYS A 8 10.81 18.24 -5.10
N GLY A 9 11.63 19.06 -4.42
CA GLY A 9 13.03 18.72 -4.15
C GLY A 9 13.22 17.66 -3.07
N SER A 10 12.27 17.51 -2.13
CA SER A 10 12.44 16.58 -1.02
C SER A 10 12.18 15.12 -1.43
N VAL A 11 11.14 14.85 -2.23
CA VAL A 11 10.80 13.49 -2.68
C VAL A 11 11.90 12.95 -3.62
N ASP A 12 12.34 13.73 -4.62
CA ASP A 12 13.41 13.35 -5.55
C ASP A 12 14.77 13.13 -4.85
N SER A 13 15.06 13.88 -3.78
CA SER A 13 16.30 13.72 -3.01
C SER A 13 16.24 12.49 -2.11
N LEU A 14 15.10 12.23 -1.49
CA LEU A 14 14.86 11.08 -0.62
C LEU A 14 14.83 9.77 -1.42
N GLU A 15 14.23 9.77 -2.61
CA GLU A 15 14.31 8.66 -3.55
C GLU A 15 15.75 8.31 -3.86
N ARG A 16 16.56 9.29 -4.27
CA ARG A 16 17.99 9.09 -4.62
C ARG A 16 18.81 8.56 -3.44
N GLU A 17 18.58 9.04 -2.23
CA GLU A 17 19.28 8.54 -1.04
C GLU A 17 18.83 7.15 -0.62
N TRP A 18 17.53 6.85 -0.66
CA TRP A 18 16.98 5.55 -0.32
C TRP A 18 17.51 4.46 -1.26
N TYR A 19 17.69 4.77 -2.56
CA TYR A 19 18.25 3.85 -3.55
C TYR A 19 19.76 3.64 -3.40
N LYS A 20 20.52 4.67 -3.12
CA LYS A 20 21.99 4.58 -2.94
C LYS A 20 22.37 3.69 -1.75
N THR A 21 21.46 3.44 -0.82
CA THR A 21 21.74 2.71 0.42
C THR A 21 21.25 1.26 0.42
N ARG A 22 20.76 0.74 -0.71
CA ARG A 22 20.28 -0.64 -0.85
C ARG A 22 21.42 -1.53 -1.39
N PRO A 23 21.97 -2.54 -0.66
CA PRO A 23 22.81 -3.57 -1.27
C PRO A 23 21.88 -4.60 -1.94
N GLY A 24 22.09 -4.86 -3.20
CA GLY A 24 21.30 -5.74 -4.05
C GLY A 24 20.65 -4.98 -5.20
N PRO A 25 20.19 -5.67 -6.24
CA PRO A 25 19.48 -5.02 -7.32
C PRO A 25 18.28 -4.28 -6.75
N LEU A 26 18.19 -3.01 -7.10
CA LEU A 26 17.01 -2.20 -6.83
C LEU A 26 15.80 -2.95 -7.37
N LEU A 27 14.67 -2.94 -6.65
CA LEU A 27 13.42 -3.32 -7.29
C LEU A 27 13.21 -2.33 -8.43
N GLU A 28 13.55 -2.78 -9.62
CA GLU A 28 13.38 -2.01 -10.85
C GLU A 28 11.93 -1.52 -10.89
N GLY A 29 11.70 -0.24 -11.23
CA GLY A 29 10.36 0.33 -11.28
C GLY A 29 9.81 0.91 -9.96
N PHE A 30 10.32 0.53 -8.76
CA PHE A 30 9.79 1.07 -7.50
C PHE A 30 9.99 2.60 -7.33
N PRO A 31 11.14 3.21 -7.72
CA PRO A 31 11.28 4.68 -7.68
C PRO A 31 10.27 5.38 -8.54
N GLU A 32 10.08 4.87 -9.74
CA GLU A 32 9.14 5.40 -10.69
C GLU A 32 7.70 5.27 -10.17
N TYR A 33 7.38 4.13 -9.54
CA TYR A 33 6.10 3.93 -8.87
C TYR A 33 5.86 5.01 -7.79
N VAL A 34 6.79 5.22 -6.85
CA VAL A 34 6.63 6.19 -5.76
C VAL A 34 6.50 7.62 -6.31
N ALA A 35 7.27 7.99 -7.34
CA ALA A 35 7.18 9.30 -7.97
C ALA A 35 5.80 9.53 -8.63
N ASN A 36 5.20 8.49 -9.20
CA ASN A 36 3.86 8.56 -9.79
C ASN A 36 2.75 8.47 -8.72
N GLU A 37 2.93 7.67 -7.65
CA GLU A 37 2.02 7.58 -6.51
C GLU A 37 1.73 8.97 -5.92
N GLY A 38 2.78 9.79 -5.72
CA GLY A 38 2.65 11.16 -5.22
C GLY A 38 1.89 12.12 -6.14
N LYS A 39 1.73 11.80 -7.43
CA LYS A 39 1.04 12.63 -8.44
C LYS A 39 -0.34 12.10 -8.81
N ALA A 40 -0.63 10.83 -8.52
CA ALA A 40 -1.85 10.17 -8.90
C ALA A 40 -3.10 10.89 -8.35
N VAL A 41 -4.16 10.94 -9.13
CA VAL A 41 -5.49 11.44 -8.70
C VAL A 41 -6.34 10.32 -8.12
N GLU A 42 -6.01 9.07 -8.47
CA GLU A 42 -6.64 7.89 -7.91
C GLU A 42 -5.61 6.77 -7.77
N ILE A 43 -5.69 6.04 -6.66
CA ILE A 43 -4.85 4.88 -6.34
C ILE A 43 -5.77 3.69 -6.09
N ARG A 44 -5.67 2.66 -6.93
CA ARG A 44 -6.28 1.36 -6.69
C ARG A 44 -5.21 0.40 -6.22
N LEU A 45 -5.53 -0.35 -5.18
CA LEU A 45 -4.57 -1.26 -4.56
C LEU A 45 -5.27 -2.59 -4.23
N TYR A 46 -4.66 -3.69 -4.64
CA TYR A 46 -4.96 -5.02 -4.15
C TYR A 46 -3.75 -5.57 -3.40
N GLU A 47 -3.93 -6.03 -2.16
CA GLU A 47 -2.83 -6.50 -1.31
C GLU A 47 -3.18 -7.81 -0.62
N ILE A 48 -2.16 -8.66 -0.45
CA ILE A 48 -2.28 -9.97 0.19
C ILE A 48 -1.24 -10.15 1.31
N GLY A 49 -1.62 -10.81 2.37
CA GLY A 49 -0.72 -11.28 3.43
C GLY A 49 -0.37 -10.28 4.51
N ILE A 50 -0.16 -9.00 4.20
CA ILE A 50 0.12 -7.92 5.17
C ILE A 50 -0.67 -6.68 4.83
N VAL A 51 -0.88 -5.80 5.80
CA VAL A 51 -1.45 -4.47 5.53
C VAL A 51 -0.51 -3.69 4.62
N PRO A 52 -1.00 -3.07 3.52
CA PRO A 52 -0.17 -2.29 2.61
C PRO A 52 0.47 -1.10 3.29
N GLY A 53 1.66 -0.72 2.84
CA GLY A 53 2.47 0.34 3.45
C GLY A 53 1.73 1.65 3.69
N LEU A 54 0.90 2.09 2.74
CA LEU A 54 0.13 3.34 2.86
C LEU A 54 -0.87 3.33 4.03
N LEU A 55 -1.24 2.16 4.54
CA LEU A 55 -2.20 1.98 5.64
C LEU A 55 -1.54 1.55 6.96
N GLN A 56 -0.22 1.28 6.96
CA GLN A 56 0.46 0.79 8.16
C GLN A 56 0.59 1.88 9.23
N THR A 57 0.40 1.47 10.50
CA THR A 57 0.83 2.30 11.64
C THR A 57 2.35 2.27 11.77
N PRO A 58 2.98 3.27 12.42
CA PRO A 58 4.42 3.25 12.69
C PRO A 58 4.87 2.00 13.44
N ALA A 59 4.09 1.50 14.40
CA ALA A 59 4.39 0.31 15.18
C ALA A 59 4.36 -0.96 14.32
N TYR A 60 3.37 -1.10 13.44
CA TYR A 60 3.26 -2.22 12.50
C TYR A 60 4.44 -2.23 11.51
N ALA A 61 4.73 -1.08 10.89
CA ALA A 61 5.85 -0.92 9.97
C ALA A 61 7.20 -1.23 10.64
N ARG A 62 7.39 -0.75 11.88
CA ARG A 62 8.58 -1.03 12.68
C ARG A 62 8.72 -2.53 12.95
N CYS A 63 7.66 -3.21 13.36
CA CYS A 63 7.67 -4.64 13.62
C CYS A 63 8.12 -5.45 12.38
N LEU A 64 7.61 -5.11 11.19
CA LEU A 64 8.04 -5.75 9.93
C LEU A 64 9.51 -5.47 9.63
N ALA A 65 9.98 -4.23 9.81
CA ALA A 65 11.36 -3.84 9.58
C ALA A 65 12.31 -4.58 10.54
N ASP A 66 11.99 -4.66 11.83
CA ASP A 66 12.77 -5.37 12.85
C ASP A 66 12.79 -6.88 12.60
N SER A 67 11.71 -7.45 12.09
CA SER A 67 11.69 -8.85 11.65
C SER A 67 12.71 -9.12 10.54
N ASN A 68 12.86 -8.19 9.59
CA ASN A 68 13.89 -8.28 8.55
C ASN A 68 15.31 -8.16 9.12
N VAL A 69 15.52 -7.32 10.15
CA VAL A 69 16.81 -7.23 10.86
C VAL A 69 17.13 -8.55 11.56
N ARG A 70 16.17 -9.13 12.30
CA ARG A 70 16.36 -10.43 12.97
C ARG A 70 16.70 -11.57 12.01
N ARG A 71 16.17 -11.53 10.78
CA ARG A 71 16.49 -12.51 9.72
C ARG A 71 17.81 -12.20 9.00
N GLY A 72 18.51 -11.13 9.35
CA GLY A 72 19.76 -10.72 8.71
C GLY A 72 19.60 -10.19 7.28
N THR A 73 18.36 -9.89 6.83
CA THR A 73 18.10 -9.41 5.45
C THR A 73 18.37 -7.92 5.28
N ILE A 74 18.31 -7.14 6.36
CA ILE A 74 18.66 -5.72 6.38
C ILE A 74 19.38 -5.36 7.68
N THR A 75 20.14 -4.25 7.66
CA THR A 75 20.77 -3.69 8.87
C THR A 75 19.76 -2.85 9.67
N PRO A 76 19.99 -2.60 10.99
CA PRO A 76 19.15 -1.72 11.81
C PRO A 76 18.96 -0.33 11.19
N GLY A 77 20.04 0.30 10.71
CA GLY A 77 19.97 1.62 10.09
C GLY A 77 19.12 1.63 8.80
N ARG A 78 19.00 0.50 8.10
CA ARG A 78 18.10 0.36 6.94
C ARG A 78 16.64 0.20 7.39
N ALA A 79 16.40 -0.50 8.48
CA ALA A 79 15.07 -0.59 9.08
C ALA A 79 14.54 0.81 9.44
N ASP A 80 15.38 1.64 10.07
CA ASP A 80 15.04 3.03 10.42
C ASP A 80 14.70 3.87 9.20
N ARG A 81 15.51 3.76 8.14
CA ARG A 81 15.23 4.47 6.88
C ARG A 81 13.93 4.02 6.22
N ARG A 82 13.63 2.70 6.22
CA ARG A 82 12.37 2.18 5.68
C ARG A 82 11.14 2.76 6.39
N VAL A 83 11.16 2.79 7.72
CA VAL A 83 10.04 3.33 8.50
C VAL A 83 9.86 4.82 8.24
N ARG A 84 10.95 5.60 8.21
CA ARG A 84 10.88 7.03 7.86
C ARG A 84 10.36 7.27 6.45
N PHE A 85 10.91 6.56 5.47
CA PHE A 85 10.47 6.68 4.08
C PHE A 85 8.97 6.35 3.92
N LEU A 86 8.48 5.34 4.64
CA LEU A 86 7.06 5.02 4.62
C LEU A 86 6.21 6.16 5.18
N ALA A 87 6.61 6.77 6.30
CA ALA A 87 5.93 7.91 6.87
C ALA A 87 5.90 9.11 5.91
N GLU A 88 6.99 9.36 5.19
CA GLU A 88 7.10 10.41 4.17
C GLU A 88 6.17 10.14 2.98
N ARG A 89 6.08 8.89 2.50
CA ARG A 89 5.11 8.49 1.46
C ARG A 89 3.67 8.73 1.91
N GLN A 90 3.33 8.34 3.13
CA GLN A 90 1.99 8.56 3.69
C GLN A 90 1.67 10.07 3.79
N ALA A 91 2.64 10.88 4.26
CA ALA A 91 2.49 12.33 4.35
C ALA A 91 2.30 13.00 2.98
N ALA A 92 2.94 12.50 1.92
CA ALA A 92 2.82 13.04 0.57
C ALA A 92 1.40 12.90 -0.02
N LEU A 93 0.57 12.00 0.53
CA LEU A 93 -0.82 11.84 0.11
C LEU A 93 -1.78 12.77 0.88
N VAL A 94 -1.31 13.39 1.97
CA VAL A 94 -2.07 14.40 2.74
C VAL A 94 -1.85 15.74 2.09
N ARG A 95 -2.74 16.12 1.19
CA ARG A 95 -2.67 17.36 0.39
C ARG A 95 -4.07 17.96 0.20
N GLU A 96 -4.15 19.20 -0.30
CA GLU A 96 -5.42 19.91 -0.55
C GLU A 96 -6.40 19.10 -1.42
N ARG A 97 -5.88 18.39 -2.42
CA ARG A 97 -6.64 17.46 -3.27
C ARG A 97 -6.04 16.06 -3.13
N PRO A 98 -6.41 15.31 -2.07
CA PRO A 98 -5.91 13.96 -1.89
C PRO A 98 -6.41 13.02 -3.00
N PRO A 99 -5.67 11.97 -3.36
CA PRO A 99 -6.15 11.00 -4.33
C PRO A 99 -7.38 10.25 -3.79
N MET A 100 -8.25 9.81 -4.68
CA MET A 100 -9.21 8.77 -4.34
C MET A 100 -8.48 7.46 -4.13
N MET A 101 -8.71 6.78 -3.02
CA MET A 101 -8.05 5.52 -2.66
C MET A 101 -9.05 4.37 -2.63
N LEU A 102 -8.93 3.45 -3.58
CA LEU A 102 -9.76 2.25 -3.69
C LEU A 102 -8.89 1.04 -3.33
N MET A 103 -9.13 0.45 -2.18
CA MET A 103 -8.27 -0.59 -1.62
C MET A 103 -9.04 -1.87 -1.38
N VAL A 104 -8.61 -2.95 -2.01
CA VAL A 104 -9.10 -4.29 -1.72
C VAL A 104 -7.98 -5.05 -1.00
N LEU A 105 -8.25 -5.48 0.20
CA LEU A 105 -7.33 -6.25 1.03
C LEU A 105 -7.82 -7.69 1.11
N ASP A 106 -6.95 -8.65 0.79
CA ASP A 106 -7.23 -10.04 1.12
C ASP A 106 -7.44 -10.20 2.62
N GLU A 107 -8.36 -11.06 3.04
CA GLU A 107 -8.69 -11.28 4.45
C GLU A 107 -7.46 -11.62 5.31
N SER A 108 -6.43 -12.25 4.70
CA SER A 108 -5.16 -12.51 5.39
C SER A 108 -4.46 -11.25 5.90
N CYS A 109 -4.67 -10.08 5.28
CA CYS A 109 -4.09 -8.81 5.73
C CYS A 109 -4.55 -8.42 7.13
N VAL A 110 -5.80 -8.72 7.49
CA VAL A 110 -6.38 -8.38 8.79
C VAL A 110 -6.28 -9.52 9.81
N ARG A 111 -6.11 -10.76 9.38
CA ARG A 111 -6.02 -11.93 10.28
C ARG A 111 -4.58 -12.32 10.64
N ARG A 112 -3.60 -12.00 9.79
CA ARG A 112 -2.19 -12.33 10.07
C ARG A 112 -1.68 -11.50 11.24
N ARG A 113 -1.26 -12.19 12.30
CA ARG A 113 -0.75 -11.56 13.52
C ARG A 113 0.65 -10.98 13.30
N VAL A 114 0.78 -9.67 13.25
CA VAL A 114 2.04 -8.94 13.15
C VAL A 114 2.27 -8.17 14.44
N GLY A 115 3.40 -8.38 15.09
CA GLY A 115 3.83 -7.62 16.26
C GLY A 115 3.09 -7.90 17.58
N GLY A 116 2.15 -8.85 17.58
CA GLY A 116 1.37 -9.19 18.77
C GLY A 116 0.07 -8.38 18.91
N PRO A 117 -0.70 -8.62 20.01
CA PRO A 117 -2.07 -8.09 20.13
C PRO A 117 -2.15 -6.57 20.08
N ALA A 118 -1.32 -5.85 20.82
CA ALA A 118 -1.37 -4.39 20.90
C ALA A 118 -1.14 -3.71 19.51
N ILE A 119 -0.13 -4.18 18.76
CA ILE A 119 0.20 -3.65 17.43
C ILE A 119 -0.93 -3.96 16.44
N MET A 120 -1.49 -5.17 16.48
CA MET A 120 -2.61 -5.53 15.60
C MET A 120 -3.87 -4.72 15.95
N ALA A 121 -4.14 -4.50 17.23
CA ALA A 121 -5.24 -3.68 17.67
C ALA A 121 -5.16 -2.26 17.09
N GLU A 122 -4.01 -1.59 17.29
CA GLU A 122 -3.72 -0.26 16.73
C GLU A 122 -3.87 -0.24 15.20
N GLN A 123 -3.34 -1.26 14.53
CA GLN A 123 -3.42 -1.37 13.07
C GLN A 123 -4.86 -1.52 12.56
N LEU A 124 -5.67 -2.32 13.22
CA LEU A 124 -7.09 -2.50 12.85
C LEU A 124 -7.90 -1.25 13.14
N ASP A 125 -7.64 -0.57 14.27
CA ASP A 125 -8.26 0.73 14.57
C ASP A 125 -7.90 1.75 13.47
N ARG A 126 -6.64 1.78 13.00
CA ARG A 126 -6.22 2.63 11.87
C ARG A 126 -6.97 2.30 10.57
N LEU A 127 -7.21 1.03 10.27
CA LEU A 127 -8.00 0.65 9.09
C LEU A 127 -9.46 1.14 9.19
N LEU A 128 -10.06 1.11 10.38
CA LEU A 128 -11.41 1.65 10.62
C LEU A 128 -11.46 3.18 10.43
N GLU A 129 -10.43 3.92 10.88
CA GLU A 129 -10.29 5.37 10.63
C GLU A 129 -10.22 5.68 9.14
N VAL A 130 -9.34 4.95 8.42
CA VAL A 130 -9.16 5.12 6.97
C VAL A 130 -10.45 4.80 6.22
N ALA A 131 -11.17 3.73 6.60
CA ALA A 131 -12.44 3.36 5.99
C ALA A 131 -13.55 4.41 6.21
N ALA A 132 -13.41 5.28 7.22
CA ALA A 132 -14.34 6.38 7.47
C ALA A 132 -13.98 7.67 6.68
N SER A 133 -12.84 7.71 5.99
CA SER A 133 -12.40 8.88 5.23
C SER A 133 -13.17 9.03 3.92
N PRO A 134 -13.59 10.25 3.53
CA PRO A 134 -14.50 10.45 2.39
C PRO A 134 -13.88 10.11 1.02
N ASN A 135 -12.55 10.16 0.91
CA ASN A 135 -11.82 9.86 -0.33
C ASN A 135 -11.22 8.45 -0.33
N THR A 136 -11.72 7.56 0.53
CA THR A 136 -11.16 6.22 0.68
C THR A 136 -12.27 5.18 0.69
N MET A 137 -12.10 4.10 -0.06
CA MET A 137 -12.91 2.90 0.01
C MET A 137 -12.00 1.72 0.37
N VAL A 138 -12.27 1.08 1.50
CA VAL A 138 -11.57 -0.13 1.94
C VAL A 138 -12.55 -1.29 1.88
N GLN A 139 -12.19 -2.34 1.17
CA GLN A 139 -12.96 -3.57 1.05
C GLN A 139 -12.07 -4.77 1.39
N ILE A 140 -12.65 -5.83 1.93
CA ILE A 140 -11.95 -7.10 2.15
C ILE A 140 -12.42 -8.12 1.13
N ALA A 141 -11.46 -8.74 0.45
CA ALA A 141 -11.64 -9.95 -0.32
C ALA A 141 -11.64 -11.13 0.66
N PRO A 142 -12.81 -11.73 0.97
CA PRO A 142 -12.90 -12.76 1.98
C PRO A 142 -12.33 -14.09 1.48
N TYR A 143 -11.95 -14.99 2.39
CA TYR A 143 -11.46 -16.33 2.03
C TYR A 143 -12.48 -17.16 1.26
N GLU A 144 -13.78 -16.91 1.49
CA GLU A 144 -14.89 -17.55 0.78
C GLU A 144 -14.90 -17.24 -0.73
N MET A 145 -14.19 -16.20 -1.18
CA MET A 145 -14.01 -15.92 -2.61
C MET A 145 -13.32 -17.07 -3.35
N GLY A 146 -12.44 -17.82 -2.66
CA GLY A 146 -11.79 -19.03 -3.18
C GLY A 146 -11.14 -18.79 -4.55
N GLU A 147 -11.46 -19.64 -5.52
CA GLU A 147 -10.94 -19.61 -6.90
C GLU A 147 -11.50 -18.46 -7.75
N HIS A 148 -12.52 -17.74 -7.29
CA HIS A 148 -13.08 -16.58 -7.99
C HIS A 148 -12.21 -15.32 -7.83
N ARG A 149 -11.15 -15.38 -7.03
CA ARG A 149 -10.18 -14.32 -6.90
C ARG A 149 -9.37 -14.13 -8.19
N ALA A 150 -9.66 -13.07 -8.93
CA ALA A 150 -9.07 -12.79 -10.24
C ALA A 150 -7.59 -12.32 -10.19
N LEU A 151 -7.04 -12.02 -9.01
CA LEU A 151 -5.65 -11.58 -8.80
C LEU A 151 -4.96 -12.47 -7.77
N ASP A 152 -3.88 -13.11 -8.16
CA ASP A 152 -3.07 -13.97 -7.28
C ASP A 152 -1.95 -13.22 -6.56
N LEU A 153 -1.56 -12.06 -7.06
CA LEU A 153 -0.46 -11.24 -6.56
C LEU A 153 -0.91 -9.82 -6.29
N PRO A 154 -0.20 -9.09 -5.39
CA PRO A 154 -0.47 -7.67 -5.17
C PRO A 154 -0.37 -6.85 -6.45
N LEU A 155 -1.26 -5.87 -6.57
CA LEU A 155 -1.33 -4.97 -7.73
C LEU A 155 -1.61 -3.54 -7.26
N ASN A 156 -0.89 -2.58 -7.83
CA ASN A 156 -1.19 -1.16 -7.69
C ASN A 156 -1.51 -0.57 -9.05
N LEU A 157 -2.59 0.20 -9.14
CA LEU A 157 -2.99 0.94 -10.33
C LEU A 157 -3.08 2.42 -9.97
N LEU A 158 -2.40 3.25 -10.75
CA LEU A 158 -2.34 4.70 -10.56
C LEU A 158 -3.04 5.39 -11.72
N THR A 159 -4.12 6.12 -11.45
CA THR A 159 -4.71 7.03 -12.44
C THR A 159 -4.01 8.39 -12.31
N MET A 160 -3.40 8.83 -13.38
CA MET A 160 -2.66 10.09 -13.46
C MET A 160 -3.61 11.27 -13.75
N PRO A 161 -3.18 12.54 -13.57
CA PRO A 161 -4.02 13.72 -13.85
C PRO A 161 -4.52 13.83 -15.29
N ASP A 162 -3.82 13.25 -16.26
CA ASP A 162 -4.21 13.16 -17.67
C ASP A 162 -5.11 11.94 -17.97
N MET A 163 -5.56 11.25 -16.91
CA MET A 163 -6.40 10.04 -16.98
C MET A 163 -5.70 8.80 -17.53
N THR A 164 -4.39 8.83 -17.79
CA THR A 164 -3.64 7.60 -18.08
C THR A 164 -3.59 6.73 -16.83
N VAL A 165 -3.63 5.41 -17.01
CA VAL A 165 -3.51 4.44 -15.93
C VAL A 165 -2.18 3.71 -16.07
N LEU A 166 -1.45 3.64 -14.97
CA LEU A 166 -0.20 2.90 -14.83
C LEU A 166 -0.45 1.72 -13.90
N ALA A 167 0.13 0.56 -14.19
CA ALA A 167 0.09 -0.56 -13.26
C ALA A 167 1.47 -0.85 -12.71
N TYR A 168 1.54 -1.21 -11.42
CA TYR A 168 2.77 -1.61 -10.76
C TYR A 168 2.54 -2.90 -9.98
N ALA A 169 3.42 -3.86 -10.20
CA ALA A 169 3.44 -5.13 -9.49
C ALA A 169 4.86 -5.48 -9.07
N GLU A 170 5.00 -6.16 -7.94
CA GLU A 170 6.28 -6.61 -7.40
C GLU A 170 6.38 -8.13 -7.38
N SER A 171 7.51 -8.64 -7.83
CA SER A 171 8.00 -9.97 -7.44
C SER A 171 8.96 -9.83 -6.25
N GLN A 172 9.47 -10.94 -5.74
CA GLN A 172 10.47 -10.89 -4.64
C GLN A 172 11.77 -10.19 -5.02
N ILE A 173 12.09 -10.06 -6.32
CA ILE A 173 13.36 -9.54 -6.83
C ILE A 173 13.21 -8.31 -7.73
N ARG A 174 12.03 -8.05 -8.28
CA ARG A 174 11.78 -6.94 -9.20
C ARG A 174 10.41 -6.33 -8.98
N GLY A 175 10.33 -4.99 -9.04
CA GLY A 175 9.12 -4.26 -9.32
C GLY A 175 9.04 -3.95 -10.82
N HIS A 176 7.85 -4.00 -11.38
CA HIS A 176 7.60 -3.69 -12.79
C HIS A 176 6.50 -2.63 -12.92
N MET A 177 6.82 -1.58 -13.67
CA MET A 177 5.86 -0.56 -14.06
C MET A 177 5.36 -0.85 -15.47
N GLU A 178 4.08 -1.19 -15.58
CA GLU A 178 3.41 -1.45 -16.86
C GLU A 178 2.70 -0.20 -17.37
N ARG A 179 2.89 0.10 -18.65
CA ARG A 179 2.33 1.26 -19.36
C ARG A 179 1.57 0.90 -20.63
N ASN A 180 1.74 -0.35 -21.10
CA ASN A 180 1.00 -0.81 -22.27
C ASN A 180 -0.50 -0.83 -21.97
N THR A 181 -1.27 -0.13 -22.76
CA THR A 181 -2.71 0.08 -22.55
C THR A 181 -3.48 -1.24 -22.46
N ASP A 182 -3.20 -2.21 -23.32
CA ASP A 182 -3.92 -3.48 -23.35
C ASP A 182 -3.61 -4.31 -22.08
N SER A 183 -2.35 -4.35 -21.67
CA SER A 183 -1.90 -5.00 -20.42
C SER A 183 -2.55 -4.35 -19.20
N VAL A 184 -2.54 -3.01 -19.13
CA VAL A 184 -3.15 -2.25 -18.03
C VAL A 184 -4.66 -2.46 -17.99
N LEU A 185 -5.36 -2.47 -19.14
CA LEU A 185 -6.79 -2.73 -19.19
C LEU A 185 -7.15 -4.15 -18.70
N ALA A 186 -6.34 -5.15 -19.02
CA ALA A 186 -6.52 -6.51 -18.51
C ALA A 186 -6.38 -6.55 -16.97
N LEU A 187 -5.35 -5.91 -16.41
CA LEU A 187 -5.14 -5.81 -14.97
C LEU A 187 -6.26 -5.02 -14.28
N LEU A 188 -6.72 -3.93 -14.88
CA LEU A 188 -7.84 -3.13 -14.38
C LEU A 188 -9.13 -3.94 -14.34
N LYS A 189 -9.41 -4.74 -15.39
CA LYS A 189 -10.56 -5.65 -15.40
C LYS A 189 -10.49 -6.66 -14.25
N ASN A 190 -9.34 -7.28 -14.05
CA ASN A 190 -9.15 -8.24 -12.95
C ASN A 190 -9.31 -7.56 -11.58
N TYR A 191 -8.80 -6.34 -11.41
CA TYR A 191 -9.02 -5.56 -10.18
C TYR A 191 -10.51 -5.30 -9.93
N HIS A 192 -11.26 -4.86 -10.94
CA HIS A 192 -12.70 -4.63 -10.81
C HIS A 192 -13.48 -5.91 -10.51
N GLN A 193 -13.04 -7.05 -11.04
CA GLN A 193 -13.66 -8.34 -10.73
C GLN A 193 -13.46 -8.71 -9.26
N VAL A 194 -12.22 -8.60 -8.73
CA VAL A 194 -11.94 -8.82 -7.30
C VAL A 194 -12.73 -7.83 -6.44
N GLN A 195 -12.80 -6.57 -6.84
CA GLN A 195 -13.55 -5.53 -6.12
C GLN A 195 -15.06 -5.82 -6.07
N ALA A 196 -15.64 -6.32 -7.16
CA ALA A 196 -17.06 -6.63 -7.24
C ALA A 196 -17.45 -7.82 -6.33
N GLU A 197 -16.56 -8.78 -6.16
CA GLU A 197 -16.73 -9.95 -5.30
C GLU A 197 -16.33 -9.70 -3.84
N ALA A 198 -15.63 -8.59 -3.57
CA ALA A 198 -15.22 -8.21 -2.22
C ALA A 198 -16.42 -7.78 -1.35
N LEU A 199 -16.25 -7.84 -0.04
CA LEU A 199 -17.25 -7.36 0.91
C LEU A 199 -17.59 -5.88 0.63
N SER A 200 -18.85 -5.52 0.83
CA SER A 200 -19.22 -4.10 0.86
C SER A 200 -18.44 -3.36 1.94
N GLN A 201 -18.32 -2.05 1.83
CA GLN A 201 -17.61 -1.23 2.82
C GLN A 201 -18.20 -1.42 4.24
N ALA A 202 -19.51 -1.52 4.37
CA ALA A 202 -20.17 -1.77 5.66
C ALA A 202 -19.83 -3.17 6.23
N ALA A 203 -19.85 -4.21 5.40
CA ALA A 203 -19.47 -5.56 5.79
C ALA A 203 -17.96 -5.65 6.13
N THR A 204 -17.11 -4.95 5.39
CA THR A 204 -15.69 -4.83 5.68
C THR A 204 -15.44 -4.22 7.06
N VAL A 205 -16.09 -3.11 7.38
CA VAL A 205 -15.99 -2.47 8.70
C VAL A 205 -16.46 -3.41 9.81
N ALA A 206 -17.56 -4.15 9.58
CA ALA A 206 -18.06 -5.14 10.55
C ALA A 206 -17.02 -6.26 10.77
N MET A 207 -16.44 -6.80 9.70
CA MET A 207 -15.39 -7.83 9.79
C MET A 207 -14.15 -7.32 10.53
N ILE A 208 -13.65 -6.13 10.22
CA ILE A 208 -12.47 -5.55 10.88
C ILE A 208 -12.76 -5.39 12.40
N ARG A 209 -13.94 -4.91 12.77
CA ARG A 209 -14.34 -4.79 14.19
C ARG A 209 -14.39 -6.14 14.89
N GLU A 210 -14.89 -7.17 14.22
CA GLU A 210 -14.94 -8.51 14.79
C GLU A 210 -13.54 -9.09 15.00
N VAL A 211 -12.67 -8.97 14.00
CA VAL A 211 -11.26 -9.40 14.12
C VAL A 211 -10.54 -8.62 15.21
N ARG A 212 -10.83 -7.31 15.34
CA ARG A 212 -10.25 -6.43 16.38
C ARG A 212 -10.51 -6.93 17.81
N LYS A 213 -11.71 -7.51 18.08
CA LYS A 213 -12.05 -8.05 19.41
C LYS A 213 -11.09 -9.16 19.87
N ALA A 214 -10.55 -9.94 18.95
CA ALA A 214 -9.59 -11.00 19.27
C ALA A 214 -8.23 -10.47 19.77
N PHE A 215 -8.00 -9.15 19.71
CA PHE A 215 -6.79 -8.46 20.15
C PHE A 215 -7.03 -7.51 21.34
N SER A 216 -8.15 -7.65 22.02
CA SER A 216 -8.51 -6.86 23.22
C SER A 216 -7.94 -7.47 24.47
#